data_e311a97fc68d3787932b10c4be7e1219
#
_entry.id   e311a97fc68d3787932b10c4be7e1219
#
_cell.length_a   1.000
_cell.length_b   1.000
_cell.length_c   1.000
_cell.angle_alpha   90.00
_cell.angle_beta   90.00
_cell.angle_gamma   90.00
#
_symmetry.space_group_name_H-M   'P 1'
#
loop_
_entity.id
_entity.type
_entity.pdbx_description
1 polymer ?
#
loop_
_entity_poly.entity_id
_entity_poly.type
_entity_poly.pdbx_seq_one_letter_code
_entity_poly.pdbx_strand_id
1 'polypeptide(L)'
;MRFMMIGKANQQSEAGVPPDPRLMEAVGKLGEEAVRAGTMVASGGLAPSAMGTRIRIGGGPMKVIDGPFAEAKELVGGFAIFELPSKEAAIEAGRRFMALHTEIMGPDFESELEIRQIFGPENFHR
;
A
#
# COMPACT_ATOMS: atom_id res chain seq x y z
N MET A 1 -17.90 1.83 4.73
CA MET A 1 -17.02 0.65 4.74
C MET A 1 -15.57 1.12 4.65
N ARG A 2 -14.70 0.45 5.34
CA ARG A 2 -13.30 0.84 5.40
C ARG A 2 -12.45 -0.15 4.63
N PHE A 3 -11.56 0.38 3.78
CA PHE A 3 -10.70 -0.45 2.91
C PHE A 3 -9.24 -0.04 3.08
N MET A 4 -8.37 -1.03 3.04
CA MET A 4 -6.93 -0.78 2.95
C MET A 4 -6.50 -1.04 1.51
N MET A 5 -5.82 -0.07 0.93
CA MET A 5 -5.11 -0.21 -0.33
C MET A 5 -3.66 -0.47 -0.02
N ILE A 6 -3.14 -1.56 -0.57
CA ILE A 6 -1.80 -2.06 -0.27
C ILE A 6 -0.98 -2.01 -1.54
N GLY A 7 -0.03 -1.08 -1.60
CA GLY A 7 0.90 -0.98 -2.72
C GLY A 7 2.05 -1.96 -2.52
N LYS A 8 2.30 -2.79 -3.50
CA LYS A 8 3.39 -3.76 -3.42
C LYS A 8 4.74 -3.08 -3.64
N ALA A 9 5.76 -3.56 -2.95
CA ALA A 9 7.12 -3.11 -3.16
C ALA A 9 7.66 -3.65 -4.48
N ASN A 10 8.70 -3.01 -5.00
CA ASN A 10 9.46 -3.49 -6.15
C ASN A 10 10.95 -3.45 -5.83
N GLN A 11 11.78 -3.89 -6.77
CA GLN A 11 13.22 -3.93 -6.56
C GLN A 11 13.80 -2.55 -6.24
N GLN A 12 13.29 -1.51 -6.88
CA GLN A 12 13.80 -0.14 -6.65
C GLN A 12 13.42 0.37 -5.27
N SER A 13 12.17 0.19 -4.85
CA SER A 13 11.75 0.62 -3.51
C SER A 13 12.48 -0.16 -2.42
N GLU A 14 12.73 -1.45 -2.63
CA GLU A 14 13.51 -2.27 -1.69
C GLU A 14 14.97 -1.84 -1.63
N ALA A 15 15.52 -1.34 -2.72
CA ALA A 15 16.88 -0.80 -2.76
C ALA A 15 16.98 0.62 -2.18
N GLY A 16 15.87 1.20 -1.75
CA GLY A 16 15.85 2.55 -1.20
C GLY A 16 15.84 3.65 -2.25
N VAL A 17 15.60 3.32 -3.51
CA VAL A 17 15.50 4.31 -4.58
C VAL A 17 14.18 5.06 -4.44
N PRO A 18 14.21 6.39 -4.31
CA PRO A 18 12.97 7.17 -4.20
C PRO A 18 12.17 7.11 -5.49
N PRO A 19 10.83 7.23 -5.41
CA PRO A 19 10.00 7.27 -6.62
C PRO A 19 10.25 8.53 -7.44
N ASP A 20 9.85 8.49 -8.71
CA ASP A 20 9.93 9.65 -9.60
C ASP A 20 9.22 10.86 -8.97
N PRO A 21 9.86 12.04 -8.91
CA PRO A 21 9.25 13.22 -8.30
C PRO A 21 7.90 13.62 -8.93
N ARG A 22 7.74 13.39 -10.23
CA ARG A 22 6.47 13.71 -10.93
C ARG A 22 5.35 12.81 -10.43
N LEU A 23 5.67 11.54 -10.18
CA LEU A 23 4.70 10.59 -9.63
C LEU A 23 4.34 10.97 -8.19
N MET A 24 5.32 11.32 -7.39
CA MET A 24 5.09 11.75 -6.00
C MET A 24 4.18 12.98 -5.93
N GLU A 25 4.40 13.95 -6.82
CA GLU A 25 3.57 15.15 -6.88
C GLU A 25 2.13 14.81 -7.26
N ALA A 26 1.93 13.98 -8.28
CA ALA A 26 0.59 13.59 -8.74
C ALA A 26 -0.15 12.77 -7.67
N VAL A 27 0.53 11.83 -7.03
CA VAL A 27 -0.03 11.03 -5.95
C VAL A 27 -0.35 11.89 -4.74
N GLY A 28 0.51 12.85 -4.42
CA GLY A 28 0.27 13.81 -3.35
C GLY A 28 -0.99 14.63 -3.56
N LYS A 29 -1.21 15.13 -4.77
CA LYS A 29 -2.41 15.88 -5.11
C LYS A 29 -3.68 15.03 -5.00
N LEU A 30 -3.62 13.80 -5.49
CA LEU A 30 -4.74 12.88 -5.39
C LEU A 30 -5.07 12.59 -3.92
N GLY A 31 -4.04 12.41 -3.09
CA GLY A 31 -4.19 12.21 -1.66
C GLY A 31 -4.81 13.41 -0.96
N GLU A 32 -4.38 14.63 -1.31
CA GLU A 32 -4.97 15.86 -0.76
C GLU A 32 -6.46 15.96 -1.09
N GLU A 33 -6.86 15.63 -2.31
CA GLU A 33 -8.27 15.60 -2.70
C GLU A 33 -9.07 14.63 -1.84
N ALA A 34 -8.53 13.43 -1.62
CA ALA A 34 -9.20 12.41 -0.82
C ALA A 34 -9.32 12.81 0.66
N VAL A 35 -8.31 13.48 1.20
CA VAL A 35 -8.36 14.00 2.58
C VAL A 35 -9.42 15.09 2.68
N ARG A 36 -9.46 16.02 1.73
CA ARG A 36 -10.48 17.07 1.72
C ARG A 36 -11.89 16.54 1.55
N ALA A 37 -12.05 15.48 0.75
CA ALA A 37 -13.34 14.83 0.57
C ALA A 37 -13.75 13.99 1.79
N GLY A 38 -12.86 13.79 2.75
CA GLY A 38 -13.13 12.98 3.93
C GLY A 38 -13.09 11.47 3.66
N THR A 39 -12.57 11.05 2.51
CA THR A 39 -12.54 9.64 2.14
C THR A 39 -11.25 8.93 2.56
N MET A 40 -10.13 9.64 2.64
CA MET A 40 -8.88 9.05 3.10
C MET A 40 -8.69 9.26 4.60
N VAL A 41 -8.53 8.17 5.34
CA VAL A 41 -8.35 8.16 6.79
C VAL A 41 -6.88 8.25 7.17
N ALA A 42 -6.03 7.51 6.46
CA ALA A 42 -4.60 7.45 6.74
C ALA A 42 -3.86 6.93 5.51
N SER A 43 -2.57 7.24 5.41
CA SER A 43 -1.71 6.69 4.37
C SER A 43 -0.25 6.77 4.81
N GLY A 44 0.60 5.99 4.16
CA GLY A 44 2.03 6.02 4.42
C GLY A 44 2.81 5.14 3.46
N GLY A 45 4.07 5.50 3.26
CA GLY A 45 5.03 4.63 2.62
C GLY A 45 5.76 3.81 3.67
N LEU A 46 6.19 2.60 3.32
CA LEU A 46 6.99 1.77 4.19
C LEU A 46 8.45 1.82 3.75
N ALA A 47 9.34 1.89 4.72
CA ALA A 47 10.77 1.80 4.47
C ALA A 47 11.12 0.42 3.88
N PRO A 48 12.26 0.29 3.18
CA PRO A 48 12.69 -1.00 2.64
C PRO A 48 12.78 -2.07 3.72
N SER A 49 12.58 -3.34 3.34
CA SER A 49 12.57 -4.44 4.31
C SER A 49 13.90 -4.61 5.06
N ALA A 50 15.00 -4.08 4.51
CA ALA A 50 16.28 -4.03 5.21
C ALA A 50 16.20 -3.30 6.55
N MET A 51 15.24 -2.38 6.70
CA MET A 51 14.99 -1.64 7.94
C MET A 51 13.89 -2.29 8.78
N GLY A 52 13.35 -3.41 8.32
CA GLY A 52 12.25 -4.10 8.98
C GLY A 52 12.71 -5.23 9.87
N THR A 53 11.78 -5.72 10.68
CA THR A 53 12.01 -6.83 11.61
C THR A 53 10.77 -7.70 11.64
N ARG A 54 10.98 -9.01 11.64
CA ARG A 54 9.91 -10.00 11.84
C ARG A 54 10.09 -10.70 13.17
N ILE A 55 8.99 -10.97 13.82
CA ILE A 55 8.97 -11.77 15.03
C ILE A 55 8.17 -13.03 14.72
N ARG A 56 8.80 -14.18 14.87
CA ARG A 56 8.20 -15.46 14.48
C ARG A 56 8.08 -16.38 15.69
N ILE A 57 6.92 -17.01 15.79
CA ILE A 57 6.66 -18.06 16.78
C ILE A 57 6.36 -19.36 16.05
N GLY A 58 6.61 -20.48 16.71
CA GLY A 58 6.33 -21.81 16.17
C GLY A 58 7.59 -22.66 16.08
N GLY A 59 7.49 -23.92 16.46
CA GLY A 59 8.59 -24.87 16.37
C GLY A 59 9.74 -24.63 17.33
N GLY A 60 9.52 -23.86 18.42
CA GLY A 60 10.59 -23.57 19.37
C GLY A 60 10.50 -22.17 19.94
N PRO A 61 11.63 -21.57 20.34
CA PRO A 61 11.63 -20.22 20.92
C PRO A 61 11.18 -19.17 19.93
N MET A 62 10.62 -18.08 20.43
CA MET A 62 10.31 -16.89 19.66
C MET A 62 11.59 -16.35 19.00
N LYS A 63 11.51 -15.98 17.73
CA LYS A 63 12.66 -15.47 16.97
C LYS A 63 12.40 -14.05 16.49
N VAL A 64 13.40 -13.21 16.59
CA VAL A 64 13.43 -11.87 16.03
C VAL A 64 14.37 -11.90 14.83
N ILE A 65 13.85 -11.58 13.66
CA ILE A 65 14.57 -11.72 12.39
C ILE A 65 14.62 -10.36 11.71
N ASP A 66 15.82 -9.81 11.54
CA ASP A 66 16.00 -8.56 10.82
C ASP A 66 15.99 -8.78 9.32
N GLY A 67 15.47 -7.78 8.57
CA GLY A 67 15.51 -7.81 7.12
C GLY A 67 16.93 -7.67 6.57
N PRO A 68 17.08 -7.69 5.24
CA PRO A 68 16.01 -7.68 4.22
C PRO A 68 15.31 -9.05 4.09
N PHE A 69 14.09 -9.01 3.54
CA PHE A 69 13.28 -10.20 3.29
C PHE A 69 13.24 -10.50 1.79
N ALA A 70 13.17 -11.80 1.43
CA ALA A 70 13.57 -12.26 0.11
C ALA A 70 12.65 -11.91 -1.05
N GLU A 71 11.34 -11.90 -0.88
CA GLU A 71 10.41 -11.80 -2.00
C GLU A 71 9.81 -10.38 -2.12
N ALA A 72 10.50 -9.50 -2.87
CA ALA A 72 10.11 -8.09 -3.00
C ALA A 72 8.65 -7.93 -3.43
N LYS A 73 8.16 -8.74 -4.36
CA LYS A 73 6.79 -8.67 -4.86
C LYS A 73 5.72 -9.05 -3.83
N GLU A 74 6.11 -9.68 -2.75
CA GLU A 74 5.21 -10.03 -1.65
C GLU A 74 5.26 -8.99 -0.53
N LEU A 75 6.20 -8.05 -0.61
CA LEU A 75 6.38 -7.03 0.41
C LEU A 75 5.47 -5.83 0.13
N VAL A 76 5.07 -5.17 1.19
CA VAL A 76 4.26 -3.96 1.10
C VAL A 76 5.17 -2.75 1.00
N GLY A 77 4.95 -1.92 -0.02
CA GLY A 77 5.71 -0.69 -0.21
C GLY A 77 5.01 0.54 0.34
N GLY A 78 3.70 0.46 0.53
CA GLY A 78 2.91 1.56 1.06
C GLY A 78 1.46 1.16 1.25
N PHE A 79 0.71 2.02 1.92
CA PHE A 79 -0.70 1.75 2.19
C PHE A 79 -1.51 3.03 2.25
N ALA A 80 -2.82 2.89 2.03
CA ALA A 80 -3.80 3.95 2.29
C ALA A 80 -5.07 3.31 2.84
N ILE A 81 -5.71 3.99 3.77
CA ILE A 81 -6.97 3.55 4.36
C ILE A 81 -8.05 4.53 3.95
N PHE A 82 -9.11 3.99 3.34
CA PHE A 82 -10.24 4.77 2.84
C PHE A 82 -11.55 4.38 3.51
N GLU A 83 -12.39 5.38 3.73
CA GLU A 83 -13.79 5.19 4.11
C GLU A 83 -14.62 5.45 2.86
N LEU A 84 -15.23 4.40 2.30
CA LEU A 84 -15.95 4.46 1.03
C LEU A 84 -17.25 3.66 1.13
N PRO A 85 -18.25 4.01 0.31
CA PRO A 85 -19.58 3.36 0.44
C PRO A 85 -19.63 1.92 -0.04
N SER A 86 -18.70 1.48 -0.89
CA SER A 86 -18.77 0.15 -1.50
C SER A 86 -17.41 -0.32 -1.99
N LYS A 87 -17.32 -1.62 -2.26
CA LYS A 87 -16.13 -2.21 -2.90
C LYS A 87 -15.90 -1.59 -4.28
N GLU A 88 -16.96 -1.32 -5.01
CA GLU A 88 -16.87 -0.72 -6.35
C GLU A 88 -16.26 0.67 -6.28
N ALA A 89 -16.62 1.47 -5.27
CA ALA A 89 -16.02 2.78 -5.04
C ALA A 89 -14.52 2.65 -4.70
N ALA A 90 -14.15 1.62 -3.94
CA ALA A 90 -12.75 1.36 -3.61
C ALA A 90 -11.95 0.97 -4.86
N ILE A 91 -12.51 0.14 -5.73
CA ILE A 91 -11.87 -0.25 -6.98
C ILE A 91 -11.66 0.98 -7.87
N GLU A 92 -12.66 1.85 -7.97
CA GLU A 92 -12.55 3.06 -8.78
C GLU A 92 -11.46 4.01 -8.25
N ALA A 93 -11.39 4.18 -6.93
CA ALA A 93 -10.32 4.98 -6.32
C ALA A 93 -8.94 4.36 -6.60
N GLY A 94 -8.82 3.05 -6.52
CA GLY A 94 -7.60 2.34 -6.86
C GLY A 94 -7.20 2.47 -8.31
N ARG A 95 -8.17 2.43 -9.23
CA ARG A 95 -7.91 2.64 -10.66
C ARG A 95 -7.35 4.02 -10.95
N ARG A 96 -7.92 5.05 -10.32
CA ARG A 96 -7.43 6.43 -10.48
C ARG A 96 -5.98 6.55 -10.01
N PHE A 97 -5.68 5.96 -8.87
CA PHE A 97 -4.32 5.95 -8.34
C PHE A 97 -3.35 5.24 -9.27
N MET A 98 -3.71 4.05 -9.75
CA MET A 98 -2.85 3.26 -10.63
C MET A 98 -2.70 3.88 -12.02
N ALA A 99 -3.73 4.56 -12.51
CA ALA A 99 -3.66 5.26 -13.80
C ALA A 99 -2.58 6.34 -13.81
N LEU A 100 -2.33 7.02 -12.69
CA LEU A 100 -1.26 8.00 -12.57
C LEU A 100 0.11 7.36 -12.84
N HIS A 101 0.30 6.13 -12.40
CA HIS A 101 1.56 5.42 -12.61
C HIS A 101 1.80 5.18 -14.10
N THR A 102 0.79 4.69 -14.81
CA THR A 102 0.88 4.47 -16.25
C THR A 102 1.10 5.77 -17.02
N GLU A 103 0.38 6.82 -16.65
CA GLU A 103 0.50 8.12 -17.31
C GLU A 103 1.89 8.73 -17.17
N ILE A 104 2.48 8.62 -16.00
CA ILE A 104 3.77 9.28 -15.69
C ILE A 104 4.95 8.39 -16.03
N MET A 105 4.88 7.10 -15.70
CA MET A 105 5.98 6.17 -15.87
C MET A 105 5.97 5.44 -17.21
N GLY A 106 4.87 5.50 -17.94
CA GLY A 106 4.71 4.82 -19.22
C GLY A 106 4.00 3.48 -19.13
N PRO A 107 3.56 2.92 -20.27
CA PRO A 107 2.74 1.71 -20.28
C PRO A 107 3.47 0.44 -19.87
N ASP A 108 4.81 0.46 -19.88
CA ASP A 108 5.61 -0.71 -19.50
C ASP A 108 5.92 -0.76 -18.00
N PHE A 109 5.51 0.27 -17.24
CA PHE A 109 5.72 0.29 -15.80
C PHE A 109 4.82 -0.73 -15.12
N GLU A 110 5.42 -1.62 -14.34
CA GLU A 110 4.69 -2.66 -13.61
C GLU A 110 4.53 -2.29 -12.15
N SER A 111 3.31 -2.42 -11.65
CA SER A 111 2.97 -2.19 -10.26
C SER A 111 1.70 -2.95 -9.93
N GLU A 112 1.48 -3.22 -8.66
CA GLU A 112 0.29 -3.92 -8.21
C GLU A 112 -0.28 -3.26 -6.97
N LEU A 113 -1.59 -3.14 -6.94
CA LEU A 113 -2.33 -2.62 -5.80
C LEU A 113 -3.34 -3.67 -5.35
N GLU A 114 -3.27 -4.04 -4.09
CA GLU A 114 -4.25 -4.94 -3.49
C GLU A 114 -5.23 -4.13 -2.65
N ILE A 115 -6.52 -4.44 -2.74
CA ILE A 115 -7.58 -3.76 -1.99
C ILE A 115 -8.26 -4.77 -1.09
N ARG A 116 -8.29 -4.49 0.21
CA ARG A 116 -8.92 -5.39 1.18
C ARG A 116 -9.79 -4.59 2.14
N GLN A 117 -11.00 -5.10 2.40
CA GLN A 117 -11.87 -4.50 3.39
C GLN A 117 -11.29 -4.71 4.79
N ILE A 118 -11.30 -3.65 5.58
CA ILE A 118 -10.91 -3.73 6.99
C ILE A 118 -12.16 -4.08 7.79
N PHE A 119 -12.13 -5.22 8.47
CA PHE A 119 -13.23 -5.66 9.32
C PHE A 119 -13.11 -5.04 10.71
N GLY A 120 -14.25 -4.58 11.24
CA GLY A 120 -14.39 -4.21 12.63
C GLY A 120 -15.02 -5.36 13.43
N PRO A 121 -15.24 -5.18 14.74
CA PRO A 121 -15.87 -6.22 15.56
C PRO A 121 -17.21 -6.71 15.04
N GLU A 122 -17.96 -5.83 14.39
CA GLU A 122 -19.27 -6.14 13.80
C GLU A 122 -19.22 -7.15 12.67
N ASN A 123 -18.05 -7.37 12.08
CA ASN A 123 -17.86 -8.33 11.00
C ASN A 123 -17.54 -9.75 11.49
N PHE A 124 -17.37 -9.93 12.80
CA PHE A 124 -17.02 -11.22 13.39
C PHE A 124 -18.21 -11.82 14.15
N HIS A 125 -19.40 -11.68 13.62
CA HIS A 125 -20.61 -12.25 14.18
C HIS A 125 -20.67 -13.76 14.02
N ARG A 126 -21.43 -14.36 14.92
CA ARG A 126 -21.75 -15.78 14.88
C ARG A 126 -23.23 -16.00 14.83
#